data_4ef891a4296f50bf67acf7a6b87a9e98
#
_entry.id   4ef891a4296f50bf67acf7a6b87a9e98
#
_cell.length_a   1.000
_cell.length_b   1.000
_cell.length_c   1.000
_cell.angle_alpha   90.00
_cell.angle_beta   90.00
_cell.angle_gamma   90.00
#
_symmetry.space_group_name_H-M   'P 1'
#
loop_
_entity.id
_entity.type
_entity.pdbx_description
1 polymer ?
#
loop_
_entity_poly.entity_id
_entity_poly.type
_entity_poly.pdbx_seq_one_letter_code
_entity_poly.pdbx_strand_id
1 'polypeptide(L)'
;MEESAVKEKNYFAMVSKYLSIATIILCVLFAFWGYQLGIFKSQESLSNFIRQTGIWAPLIFTLIQLIQVIIPVLPGFVTCVVGAIAFGPVLGFLYSYIGICAGSILAFLIARRYGVGCVKKIIGEHAYDKYIRWLEKGNKFNLLFGLAIFLPAAPDDVLCFIAGLTRMGTKKFGTIILFGK
;
A
#
# COMPACT_ATOMS: atom_id res chain seq x y z
N MET A 1 6.22 -25.62 -24.55
CA MET A 1 5.28 -24.72 -23.84
C MET A 1 5.63 -24.49 -22.35
N GLU A 2 6.14 -25.49 -21.63
CA GLU A 2 6.58 -25.32 -20.22
C GLU A 2 7.83 -24.45 -20.06
N GLU A 3 8.79 -24.53 -20.96
CA GLU A 3 10.06 -23.81 -20.89
C GLU A 3 9.89 -22.28 -21.11
N SER A 4 8.94 -21.87 -21.94
CA SER A 4 8.60 -20.46 -22.13
C SER A 4 7.92 -19.87 -20.91
N ALA A 5 7.06 -20.61 -20.24
CA ALA A 5 6.37 -20.18 -19.00
C ALA A 5 7.35 -20.04 -17.81
N VAL A 6 8.34 -20.91 -17.71
CA VAL A 6 9.40 -20.84 -16.68
C VAL A 6 10.31 -19.62 -16.90
N LYS A 7 10.63 -19.30 -18.15
CA LYS A 7 11.48 -18.16 -18.51
C LYS A 7 10.77 -16.82 -18.26
N GLU A 8 9.48 -16.75 -18.55
CA GLU A 8 8.63 -15.59 -18.28
C GLU A 8 8.46 -15.37 -16.76
N LYS A 9 8.31 -16.45 -16.00
CA LYS A 9 8.19 -16.41 -14.54
C LYS A 9 9.46 -15.91 -13.86
N ASN A 10 10.63 -16.33 -14.35
CA ASN A 10 11.94 -15.86 -13.86
C ASN A 10 12.19 -14.39 -14.24
N TYR A 11 11.79 -13.96 -15.44
CA TYR A 11 11.91 -12.57 -15.87
C TYR A 11 11.03 -11.63 -15.01
N PHE A 12 9.80 -12.03 -14.72
CA PHE A 12 8.88 -11.23 -13.88
C PHE A 12 9.34 -11.15 -12.42
N ALA A 13 9.87 -12.24 -11.84
CA ALA A 13 10.45 -12.24 -10.51
C ALA A 13 11.71 -11.36 -10.44
N MET A 14 12.51 -11.35 -11.49
CA MET A 14 13.69 -10.51 -11.60
C MET A 14 13.32 -9.03 -11.73
N VAL A 15 12.35 -8.69 -12.58
CA VAL A 15 11.83 -7.33 -12.75
C VAL A 15 11.22 -6.81 -11.45
N SER A 16 10.42 -7.60 -10.75
CA SER A 16 9.83 -7.23 -9.45
C SER A 16 10.92 -6.96 -8.39
N LYS A 17 11.97 -7.77 -8.36
CA LYS A 17 13.11 -7.59 -7.45
C LYS A 17 13.87 -6.29 -7.76
N TYR A 18 14.17 -6.02 -9.03
CA TYR A 18 14.85 -4.78 -9.43
C TYR A 18 13.99 -3.56 -9.21
N LEU A 19 12.68 -3.66 -9.44
CA LEU A 19 11.72 -2.58 -9.16
C LEU A 19 11.69 -2.24 -7.67
N SER A 20 11.65 -3.25 -6.79
CA SER A 20 11.71 -3.04 -5.34
C SER A 20 13.02 -2.41 -4.90
N ILE A 21 14.15 -2.86 -5.44
CA ILE A 21 15.48 -2.29 -5.15
C ILE A 21 15.54 -0.84 -5.67
N ALA A 22 15.10 -0.58 -6.89
CA ALA A 22 15.08 0.76 -7.48
C ALA A 22 14.21 1.70 -6.64
N THR A 23 13.09 1.22 -6.12
CA THR A 23 12.20 2.00 -5.26
C THR A 23 12.84 2.33 -3.91
N ILE A 24 13.52 1.36 -3.29
CA ILE A 24 14.28 1.60 -2.06
C ILE A 24 15.39 2.64 -2.30
N ILE A 25 16.13 2.50 -3.40
CA ILE A 25 17.17 3.46 -3.79
C ILE A 25 16.56 4.84 -4.01
N LEU A 26 15.43 4.94 -4.70
CA LEU A 26 14.73 6.21 -4.93
C LEU A 26 14.28 6.84 -3.61
N CYS A 27 13.77 6.06 -2.66
CA CYS A 27 13.40 6.54 -1.34
C CYS A 27 14.60 7.03 -0.54
N VAL A 28 15.72 6.31 -0.58
CA VAL A 28 16.97 6.72 0.07
C VAL A 28 17.51 8.00 -0.56
N LEU A 29 17.49 8.10 -1.89
CA LEU A 29 17.90 9.32 -2.61
C LEU A 29 16.98 10.49 -2.27
N PHE A 30 15.67 10.27 -2.19
CA PHE A 30 14.70 11.31 -1.83
C PHE A 30 14.87 11.77 -0.37
N ALA A 31 15.12 10.84 0.55
CA ALA A 31 15.43 11.13 1.94
C ALA A 31 16.77 11.89 2.07
N PHE A 32 17.78 11.47 1.32
CA PHE A 32 19.09 12.13 1.27
C PHE A 32 18.98 13.54 0.68
N TRP A 33 18.21 13.69 -0.39
CA TRP A 33 17.95 14.99 -1.03
C TRP A 33 17.17 15.93 -0.10
N GLY A 34 16.15 15.43 0.59
CA GLY A 34 15.43 16.16 1.65
C GLY A 34 16.34 16.56 2.82
N TYR A 35 17.31 15.71 3.18
CA TYR A 35 18.32 16.02 4.18
C TYR A 35 19.28 17.13 3.69
N GLN A 36 19.74 17.07 2.43
CA GLN A 36 20.59 18.09 1.81
C GLN A 36 19.87 19.45 1.70
N LEU A 37 18.60 19.46 1.36
CA LEU A 37 17.75 20.66 1.32
C LEU A 37 17.49 21.22 2.74
N GLY A 38 17.96 20.54 3.78
CA GLY A 38 17.80 20.99 5.15
C GLY A 38 16.37 20.88 5.69
N ILE A 39 15.46 20.23 4.95
CA ILE A 39 14.05 20.07 5.32
C ILE A 39 13.93 19.31 6.64
N PHE A 40 14.85 18.36 6.90
CA PHE A 40 14.89 17.56 8.13
C PHE A 40 15.84 18.11 9.20
N LYS A 41 16.52 19.24 8.96
CA LYS A 41 17.51 19.78 9.91
C LYS A 41 16.88 20.50 11.10
N SER A 42 15.66 21.02 10.97
CA SER A 42 14.94 21.61 12.10
C SER A 42 13.43 21.51 11.91
N GLN A 43 12.70 21.45 13.03
CA GLN A 43 11.23 21.53 13.02
C GLN A 43 10.72 22.84 12.36
N GLU A 44 11.50 23.91 12.44
CA GLU A 44 11.17 25.18 11.80
C GLU A 44 11.24 25.14 10.29
N SER A 45 12.28 24.51 9.71
CA SER A 45 12.42 24.38 8.25
C SER A 45 11.28 23.56 7.65
N LEU A 46 10.91 22.48 8.32
CA LEU A 46 9.79 21.62 7.93
C LEU A 46 8.44 22.34 8.06
N SER A 47 8.24 23.05 9.18
CA SER A 47 7.06 23.87 9.42
C SER A 47 6.91 24.98 8.37
N ASN A 48 8.01 25.63 8.00
CA ASN A 48 8.02 26.67 6.97
C ASN A 48 7.72 26.12 5.58
N PHE A 49 8.24 24.93 5.23
CA PHE A 49 7.93 24.26 3.98
C PHE A 49 6.43 23.91 3.90
N ILE A 50 5.85 23.37 4.98
CA ILE A 50 4.42 23.04 5.05
C ILE A 50 3.57 24.32 4.97
N ARG A 51 4.00 25.40 5.63
CA ARG A 51 3.31 26.70 5.56
C ARG A 51 3.34 27.30 4.16
N GLN A 52 4.46 27.18 3.44
CA GLN A 52 4.57 27.65 2.05
C GLN A 52 3.75 26.83 1.06
N THR A 53 3.68 25.50 1.29
CA THR A 53 2.90 24.58 0.43
C THR A 53 1.40 24.60 0.79
N GLY A 54 1.04 25.08 1.97
CA GLY A 54 -0.34 25.21 2.43
C GLY A 54 -1.10 23.87 2.42
N ILE A 55 -2.37 23.92 2.04
CA ILE A 55 -3.28 22.76 2.02
C ILE A 55 -2.88 21.68 0.99
N TRP A 56 -2.03 22.01 0.03
CA TRP A 56 -1.61 21.08 -1.02
C TRP A 56 -0.66 19.99 -0.49
N ALA A 57 0.19 20.29 0.48
CA ALA A 57 1.14 19.31 1.03
C ALA A 57 0.43 18.11 1.67
N PRO A 58 -0.53 18.26 2.60
CA PRO A 58 -1.26 17.13 3.16
C PRO A 58 -2.13 16.41 2.11
N LEU A 59 -2.69 17.13 1.14
CA LEU A 59 -3.48 16.53 0.08
C LEU A 59 -2.64 15.62 -0.82
N ILE A 60 -1.49 16.11 -1.30
CA ILE A 60 -0.55 15.33 -2.11
C ILE A 60 -0.04 14.12 -1.33
N PHE A 61 0.30 14.30 -0.06
CA PHE A 61 0.76 13.20 0.79
C PHE A 61 -0.32 12.12 0.94
N THR A 62 -1.57 12.51 1.22
CA THR A 62 -2.69 11.58 1.32
C THR A 62 -2.95 10.83 0.02
N LEU A 63 -2.81 11.51 -1.14
CA LEU A 63 -2.91 10.87 -2.46
C LEU A 63 -1.77 9.88 -2.71
N ILE A 64 -0.55 10.20 -2.30
CA ILE A 64 0.58 9.26 -2.39
C ILE A 64 0.30 8.02 -1.55
N GLN A 65 -0.20 8.19 -0.31
CA GLN A 65 -0.60 7.08 0.55
C GLN A 65 -1.69 6.20 -0.07
N LEU A 66 -2.67 6.80 -0.74
CA LEU A 66 -3.72 6.09 -1.44
C LEU A 66 -3.16 5.29 -2.64
N ILE A 67 -2.31 5.92 -3.45
CA ILE A 67 -1.74 5.29 -4.65
C ILE A 67 -0.84 4.11 -4.30
N GLN A 68 -0.03 4.22 -3.25
CA GLN A 68 0.89 3.14 -2.85
C GLN A 68 0.15 1.87 -2.38
N VAL A 69 -1.04 2.00 -1.79
CA VAL A 69 -1.89 0.84 -1.45
C VAL A 69 -2.41 0.14 -2.71
N ILE A 70 -2.74 0.91 -3.75
CA ILE A 70 -3.19 0.36 -5.03
C ILE A 70 -2.03 -0.29 -5.79
N ILE A 71 -0.87 0.35 -5.78
CA ILE A 71 0.35 -0.15 -6.42
C ILE A 71 1.37 -0.41 -5.30
N PRO A 72 1.37 -1.64 -4.71
CA PRO A 72 2.16 -1.95 -3.52
C PRO A 72 3.65 -2.10 -3.88
N VAL A 73 4.29 -0.99 -4.23
CA VAL A 73 5.72 -0.90 -4.58
C VAL A 73 6.55 -0.51 -3.36
N LEU A 74 6.01 0.38 -2.51
CA LEU A 74 6.68 0.88 -1.31
C LEU A 74 6.16 0.17 -0.05
N PRO A 75 7.04 -0.13 0.91
CA PRO A 75 6.58 -0.55 2.23
C PRO A 75 5.82 0.60 2.90
N GLY A 76 4.53 0.41 3.19
CA GLY A 76 3.65 1.44 3.78
C GLY A 76 4.20 2.06 5.07
N PHE A 77 4.96 1.28 5.85
CA PHE A 77 5.64 1.76 7.05
C PHE A 77 6.57 2.96 6.77
N VAL A 78 7.36 2.92 5.68
CA VAL A 78 8.31 4.01 5.35
C VAL A 78 7.57 5.33 5.12
N THR A 79 6.49 5.29 4.38
CA THR A 79 5.70 6.49 4.06
C THR A 79 4.96 7.03 5.27
N CYS A 80 4.50 6.17 6.20
CA CYS A 80 3.94 6.61 7.48
C CYS A 80 4.97 7.37 8.34
N VAL A 81 6.21 6.87 8.41
CA VAL A 81 7.30 7.56 9.11
C VAL A 81 7.60 8.92 8.47
N VAL A 82 7.66 9.00 7.14
CA VAL A 82 7.84 10.27 6.43
C VAL A 82 6.71 11.25 6.76
N GLY A 83 5.46 10.77 6.80
CA GLY A 83 4.31 11.58 7.20
C GLY A 83 4.42 12.12 8.62
N ALA A 84 4.84 11.27 9.57
CA ALA A 84 5.02 11.65 10.96
C ALA A 84 6.15 12.71 11.13
N ILE A 85 7.21 12.61 10.34
CA ILE A 85 8.29 13.59 10.34
C ILE A 85 7.82 14.92 9.68
N ALA A 86 7.11 14.84 8.55
CA ALA A 86 6.69 15.99 7.77
C ALA A 86 5.59 16.82 8.44
N PHE A 87 4.57 16.18 8.99
CA PHE A 87 3.37 16.82 9.52
C PHE A 87 3.22 16.70 11.05
N GLY A 88 4.20 16.06 11.69
CA GLY A 88 4.11 15.69 13.10
C GLY A 88 3.36 14.38 13.32
N PRO A 89 3.48 13.77 14.51
CA PRO A 89 2.97 12.42 14.76
C PRO A 89 1.45 12.32 14.62
N VAL A 90 0.70 13.32 15.06
CA VAL A 90 -0.78 13.28 15.03
C VAL A 90 -1.34 13.52 13.63
N LEU A 91 -0.92 14.60 12.96
CA LEU A 91 -1.42 14.92 11.62
C LEU A 91 -0.87 13.97 10.57
N GLY A 92 0.40 13.56 10.68
CA GLY A 92 1.01 12.56 9.80
C GLY A 92 0.29 11.22 9.89
N PHE A 93 -0.06 10.77 11.10
CA PHE A 93 -0.90 9.59 11.31
C PHE A 93 -2.27 9.76 10.66
N LEU A 94 -2.96 10.88 10.90
CA LEU A 94 -4.30 11.12 10.38
C LEU A 94 -4.33 11.12 8.84
N TYR A 95 -3.40 11.82 8.20
CA TYR A 95 -3.32 11.86 6.73
C TYR A 95 -2.94 10.49 6.14
N SER A 96 -2.01 9.77 6.78
CA SER A 96 -1.67 8.40 6.40
C SER A 96 -2.88 7.47 6.51
N TYR A 97 -3.57 7.52 7.64
CA TYR A 97 -4.75 6.69 7.90
C TYR A 97 -5.85 6.91 6.87
N ILE A 98 -6.19 8.18 6.56
CA ILE A 98 -7.20 8.52 5.55
C ILE A 98 -6.77 7.97 4.18
N GLY A 99 -5.52 8.19 3.77
CA GLY A 99 -5.01 7.74 2.48
C GLY A 99 -5.00 6.22 2.36
N ILE A 100 -4.52 5.52 3.39
CA ILE A 100 -4.46 4.06 3.43
C ILE A 100 -5.87 3.45 3.43
N CYS A 101 -6.80 3.95 4.24
CA CYS A 101 -8.17 3.46 4.26
C CYS A 101 -8.88 3.67 2.91
N ALA A 102 -8.76 4.86 2.32
CA ALA A 102 -9.32 5.16 1.00
C ALA A 102 -8.69 4.27 -0.09
N GLY A 103 -7.37 4.10 -0.09
CA GLY A 103 -6.64 3.22 -1.00
C GLY A 103 -7.09 1.76 -0.89
N SER A 104 -7.26 1.25 0.34
CA SER A 104 -7.75 -0.12 0.59
C SER A 104 -9.17 -0.34 0.05
N ILE A 105 -10.06 0.64 0.26
CA ILE A 105 -11.42 0.57 -0.28
C ILE A 105 -11.40 0.60 -1.81
N LEU A 106 -10.57 1.44 -2.43
CA LEU A 106 -10.42 1.48 -3.88
C LEU A 106 -9.82 0.19 -4.43
N ALA A 107 -8.78 -0.39 -3.80
CA ALA A 107 -8.20 -1.67 -4.19
C ALA A 107 -9.25 -2.79 -4.18
N PHE A 108 -10.06 -2.85 -3.13
CA PHE A 108 -11.18 -3.78 -3.02
C PHE A 108 -12.22 -3.59 -4.14
N LEU A 109 -12.61 -2.34 -4.44
CA LEU A 109 -13.59 -2.03 -5.50
C LEU A 109 -13.04 -2.32 -6.90
N ILE A 110 -11.76 -2.02 -7.15
CA ILE A 110 -11.08 -2.35 -8.40
C ILE A 110 -11.09 -3.87 -8.61
N ALA A 111 -10.69 -4.64 -7.59
CA ALA A 111 -10.70 -6.08 -7.67
C ALA A 111 -12.11 -6.63 -7.93
N ARG A 112 -13.13 -6.09 -7.28
CA ARG A 112 -14.53 -6.49 -7.46
C ARG A 112 -15.06 -6.19 -8.85
N ARG A 113 -14.70 -5.04 -9.41
CA ARG A 113 -15.19 -4.61 -10.70
C ARG A 113 -14.48 -5.29 -11.87
N TYR A 114 -13.16 -5.41 -11.77
CA TYR A 114 -12.32 -5.86 -12.88
C TYR A 114 -11.88 -7.33 -12.77
N GLY A 115 -12.10 -7.96 -11.60
CA GLY A 115 -11.89 -9.39 -11.41
C GLY A 115 -10.43 -9.84 -11.37
N VAL A 116 -10.26 -11.16 -11.49
CA VAL A 116 -8.98 -11.86 -11.31
C VAL A 116 -7.89 -11.36 -12.26
N GLY A 117 -8.22 -11.11 -13.53
CA GLY A 117 -7.23 -10.68 -14.53
C GLY A 117 -6.55 -9.35 -14.18
N CYS A 118 -7.32 -8.39 -13.65
CA CYS A 118 -6.79 -7.11 -13.18
C CYS A 118 -5.93 -7.28 -11.93
N VAL A 119 -6.43 -8.07 -10.96
CA VAL A 119 -5.73 -8.33 -9.71
C VAL A 119 -4.37 -9.00 -9.96
N LYS A 120 -4.30 -10.02 -10.80
CA LYS A 120 -3.04 -10.67 -11.18
C LYS A 120 -2.02 -9.70 -11.81
N LYS A 121 -2.50 -8.74 -12.60
CA LYS A 121 -1.62 -7.70 -13.21
C LYS A 121 -1.06 -6.73 -12.17
N ILE A 122 -1.83 -6.39 -11.13
CA ILE A 122 -1.43 -5.40 -10.12
C ILE A 122 -0.52 -6.03 -9.07
N ILE A 123 -0.95 -7.13 -8.44
CA ILE A 123 -0.22 -7.75 -7.33
C ILE A 123 0.76 -8.84 -7.78
N GLY A 124 0.71 -9.25 -9.05
CA GLY A 124 1.50 -10.34 -9.61
C GLY A 124 0.88 -11.72 -9.37
N GLU A 125 1.15 -12.65 -10.29
CA GLU A 125 0.59 -14.02 -10.22
C GLU A 125 1.03 -14.78 -8.98
N HIS A 126 2.30 -14.64 -8.59
CA HIS A 126 2.84 -15.34 -7.42
C HIS A 126 2.14 -14.94 -6.12
N ALA A 127 1.91 -13.65 -5.90
CA ALA A 127 1.17 -13.17 -4.74
C ALA A 127 -0.29 -13.62 -4.81
N TYR A 128 -0.92 -13.54 -5.98
CA TYR A 128 -2.27 -14.03 -6.18
C TYR A 128 -2.41 -15.52 -5.82
N ASP A 129 -1.58 -16.40 -6.40
CA ASP A 129 -1.63 -17.86 -6.18
C ASP A 129 -1.34 -18.24 -4.71
N LYS A 130 -0.49 -17.46 -4.03
CA LYS A 130 -0.21 -17.67 -2.61
C LYS A 130 -1.43 -17.38 -1.73
N TYR A 131 -2.14 -16.27 -2.00
CA TYR A 131 -3.22 -15.82 -1.13
C TYR A 131 -4.61 -16.24 -1.60
N ILE A 132 -4.78 -16.69 -2.86
CA ILE A 132 -6.07 -17.17 -3.36
C ILE A 132 -6.60 -18.38 -2.57
N ARG A 133 -5.70 -19.23 -2.06
CA ARG A 133 -6.05 -20.36 -1.18
C ARG A 133 -6.76 -19.97 0.11
N TRP A 134 -6.67 -18.68 0.48
CA TRP A 134 -7.46 -18.15 1.61
C TRP A 134 -8.95 -18.02 1.25
N LEU A 135 -9.27 -17.83 -0.03
CA LEU A 135 -10.66 -17.78 -0.53
C LEU A 135 -11.38 -19.13 -0.33
N GLU A 136 -10.65 -20.23 -0.45
CA GLU A 136 -11.19 -21.59 -0.32
C GLU A 136 -11.67 -21.90 1.11
N LYS A 137 -11.25 -21.10 2.09
CA LYS A 137 -11.65 -21.25 3.50
C LYS A 137 -13.08 -20.79 3.81
N GLY A 138 -13.84 -20.35 2.82
CA GLY A 138 -15.27 -20.06 2.92
C GLY A 138 -15.62 -19.06 4.03
N ASN A 139 -16.51 -19.43 4.94
CA ASN A 139 -16.99 -18.55 6.03
C ASN A 139 -15.90 -18.08 7.00
N LYS A 140 -14.77 -18.80 7.10
CA LYS A 140 -13.63 -18.41 7.94
C LYS A 140 -12.79 -17.31 7.32
N PHE A 141 -12.94 -17.02 6.01
CA PHE A 141 -12.20 -15.97 5.33
C PHE A 141 -12.37 -14.61 6.03
N ASN A 142 -13.57 -14.21 6.39
CA ASN A 142 -13.84 -12.92 7.01
C ASN A 142 -13.10 -12.75 8.34
N LEU A 143 -13.04 -13.81 9.15
CA LEU A 143 -12.31 -13.81 10.42
C LEU A 143 -10.80 -13.75 10.18
N LEU A 144 -10.30 -14.58 9.28
CA LEU A 144 -8.88 -14.62 8.92
C LEU A 144 -8.41 -13.29 8.31
N PHE A 145 -9.25 -12.68 7.46
CA PHE A 145 -8.98 -11.38 6.89
C PHE A 145 -8.89 -10.30 7.98
N GLY A 146 -9.87 -10.25 8.89
CA GLY A 146 -9.84 -9.33 10.04
C GLY A 146 -8.59 -9.49 10.89
N LEU A 147 -8.24 -10.73 11.26
CA LEU A 147 -7.02 -11.02 12.01
C LEU A 147 -5.75 -10.62 11.25
N ALA A 148 -5.71 -10.86 9.94
CA ALA A 148 -4.55 -10.53 9.12
C ALA A 148 -4.33 -9.02 8.98
N ILE A 149 -5.40 -8.20 8.93
CA ILE A 149 -5.29 -6.74 8.92
C ILE A 149 -4.69 -6.20 10.23
N PHE A 150 -4.98 -6.85 11.37
CA PHE A 150 -4.38 -6.49 12.66
C PHE A 150 -2.91 -6.92 12.79
N LEU A 151 -2.45 -7.90 12.01
CA LEU A 151 -1.05 -8.35 12.09
C LEU A 151 -0.15 -7.48 11.22
N PRO A 152 0.85 -6.79 11.80
CA PRO A 152 1.73 -5.86 11.07
C PRO A 152 2.64 -6.56 10.04
N ALA A 153 2.72 -7.88 10.07
CA ALA A 153 3.53 -8.68 9.13
C ALA A 153 2.73 -9.21 7.93
N ALA A 154 1.41 -9.02 7.89
CA ALA A 154 0.60 -9.47 6.79
C ALA A 154 0.67 -8.46 5.62
N PRO A 155 0.69 -8.92 4.36
CA PRO A 155 0.60 -8.05 3.20
C PRO A 155 -0.85 -7.58 3.02
N ASP A 156 -1.28 -6.71 3.90
CA ASP A 156 -2.65 -6.23 4.05
C ASP A 156 -3.19 -5.57 2.76
N ASP A 157 -2.35 -4.88 2.00
CA ASP A 157 -2.73 -4.29 0.72
C ASP A 157 -3.09 -5.36 -0.33
N VAL A 158 -2.29 -6.44 -0.43
CA VAL A 158 -2.61 -7.59 -1.28
C VAL A 158 -3.91 -8.25 -0.85
N LEU A 159 -4.13 -8.39 0.45
CA LEU A 159 -5.34 -8.99 1.00
C LEU A 159 -6.59 -8.16 0.71
N CYS A 160 -6.48 -6.84 0.58
CA CYS A 160 -7.59 -5.97 0.16
C CYS A 160 -8.07 -6.30 -1.26
N PHE A 161 -7.15 -6.55 -2.21
CA PHE A 161 -7.51 -7.03 -3.54
C PHE A 161 -8.16 -8.42 -3.51
N ILE A 162 -7.58 -9.34 -2.75
CA ILE A 162 -8.16 -10.69 -2.59
C ILE A 162 -9.56 -10.63 -2.00
N ALA A 163 -9.78 -9.81 -0.97
CA ALA A 163 -11.11 -9.60 -0.37
C ALA A 163 -12.13 -9.09 -1.40
N GLY A 164 -11.71 -8.24 -2.34
CA GLY A 164 -12.55 -7.76 -3.43
C GLY A 164 -13.07 -8.86 -4.35
N LEU A 165 -12.32 -9.95 -4.52
CA LEU A 165 -12.72 -11.12 -5.32
C LEU A 165 -13.68 -12.05 -4.56
N THR A 166 -13.86 -11.88 -3.26
CA THR A 166 -14.76 -12.68 -2.42
C THR A 166 -16.20 -12.18 -2.46
N ARG A 167 -17.11 -12.94 -1.81
CA ARG A 167 -18.48 -12.51 -1.56
C ARG A 167 -18.61 -11.54 -0.36
N MET A 168 -17.51 -11.02 0.19
CA MET A 168 -17.53 -10.07 1.30
C MET A 168 -18.26 -8.79 0.91
N GLY A 169 -19.26 -8.39 1.69
CA GLY A 169 -19.97 -7.12 1.47
C GLY A 169 -19.06 -5.89 1.67
N THR A 170 -19.21 -4.86 0.84
CA THR A 170 -18.40 -3.62 0.91
C THR A 170 -18.50 -2.95 2.28
N LYS A 171 -19.69 -2.95 2.91
CA LYS A 171 -19.89 -2.39 4.26
C LYS A 171 -19.02 -3.14 5.30
N LYS A 172 -19.03 -4.48 5.25
CA LYS A 172 -18.26 -5.31 6.17
C LYS A 172 -16.76 -5.12 5.97
N PHE A 173 -16.30 -5.06 4.70
CA PHE A 173 -14.92 -4.77 4.38
C PHE A 173 -14.49 -3.40 4.93
N GLY A 174 -15.29 -2.34 4.65
CA GLY A 174 -15.02 -0.99 5.14
C GLY A 174 -14.90 -0.91 6.66
N THR A 175 -15.80 -1.59 7.40
CA THR A 175 -15.73 -1.65 8.86
C THR A 175 -14.43 -2.29 9.34
N ILE A 176 -14.02 -3.42 8.74
CA ILE A 176 -12.76 -4.10 9.12
C ILE A 176 -11.56 -3.20 8.85
N ILE A 177 -11.52 -2.49 7.72
CA ILE A 177 -10.42 -1.58 7.39
C ILE A 177 -10.37 -0.38 8.35
N LEU A 178 -11.52 0.24 8.64
CA LEU A 178 -11.58 1.41 9.53
C LEU A 178 -11.17 1.11 10.98
N PHE A 179 -11.37 -0.11 11.47
CA PHE A 179 -10.99 -0.48 12.84
C PHE A 179 -9.71 -1.32 12.91
N GLY A 180 -9.21 -1.82 11.78
CA GLY A 180 -8.08 -2.74 11.72
C GLY A 180 -6.77 -2.10 11.28
N LYS A 181 -6.80 -0.99 10.59
CA LYS A 181 -5.63 -0.19 10.17
C LYS A 181 -5.51 1.08 11.05
#